data_730641e4983a6b8eb0c335fa2b55bda9
#
_entry.id   730641e4983a6b8eb0c335fa2b55bda9
#
_cell.length_a   1.000
_cell.length_b   1.000
_cell.length_c   1.000
_cell.angle_alpha   90.00
_cell.angle_beta   90.00
_cell.angle_gamma   90.00
#
_symmetry.space_group_name_H-M   'P 1'
#
loop_
_entity.id
_entity.type
_entity.pdbx_description
1 polymer ?
#
loop_
_entity_poly.entity_id
_entity_poly.type
_entity_poly.pdbx_seq_one_letter_code
_entity_poly.pdbx_strand_id
1 'polypeptide(L)'
;MLLDKIQELLNEVSTLTAKSADDVEQLRLKYLSKKGEINALMGEFRNVAADQKKVVGMKINELKQLTQNKINDLKEQLETSEAQSDDIDLTRTAYPISLGTRHPLTLVKNEIIDIFARMGFTLYQGPEIDDDQHVFTMLNFAADHPARDMQDTFFVERSNTMDVTKNVLLRSHTSNDEAHYMSTHEPPIRVLCPGRVYRNEAISARAHCFFHQVEGLYVDKNVSFTDLKQVLLTFAREMFGADTKIRLRPSYFP
;
A
#
# COMPACT_ATOMS: atom_id res chain seq x y z
N MET A 1 -61.57 -37.20 9.11
CA MET A 1 -60.68 -38.14 8.41
C MET A 1 -59.68 -37.49 7.47
N LEU A 2 -60.04 -36.91 6.28
CA LEU A 2 -58.99 -36.32 5.40
C LEU A 2 -58.43 -34.97 5.91
N LEU A 3 -59.29 -34.13 6.45
CA LEU A 3 -58.87 -32.85 7.09
C LEU A 3 -57.98 -33.10 8.31
N ASP A 4 -58.24 -34.14 9.08
CA ASP A 4 -57.41 -34.48 10.24
C ASP A 4 -56.02 -34.91 9.85
N LYS A 5 -55.91 -35.74 8.80
CA LYS A 5 -54.62 -36.13 8.21
C LYS A 5 -53.82 -34.89 7.69
N ILE A 6 -54.50 -33.96 7.04
CA ILE A 6 -53.84 -32.74 6.55
C ILE A 6 -53.32 -31.91 7.72
N GLN A 7 -54.09 -31.82 8.81
CA GLN A 7 -53.71 -31.07 9.99
C GLN A 7 -52.52 -31.73 10.73
N GLU A 8 -52.50 -33.06 10.79
CA GLU A 8 -51.34 -33.79 11.34
C GLU A 8 -50.10 -33.54 10.52
N LEU A 9 -50.19 -33.59 9.19
CA LEU A 9 -49.06 -33.32 8.32
C LEU A 9 -48.57 -31.85 8.36
N LEU A 10 -49.48 -30.87 8.54
CA LEU A 10 -49.12 -29.50 8.74
C LEU A 10 -48.29 -29.32 10.03
N ASN A 11 -48.70 -29.99 11.11
CA ASN A 11 -47.96 -29.99 12.37
C ASN A 11 -46.58 -30.70 12.22
N GLU A 12 -46.53 -31.84 11.58
CA GLU A 12 -45.29 -32.58 11.34
C GLU A 12 -44.32 -31.74 10.53
N VAL A 13 -44.77 -31.16 9.42
CA VAL A 13 -43.92 -30.33 8.53
C VAL A 13 -43.37 -29.09 9.28
N SER A 14 -44.14 -28.48 10.18
CA SER A 14 -43.69 -27.32 10.93
C SER A 14 -42.52 -27.62 11.87
N THR A 15 -42.39 -28.88 12.34
CA THR A 15 -41.34 -29.32 13.28
C THR A 15 -40.14 -30.00 12.60
N LEU A 16 -40.13 -30.08 11.26
CA LEU A 16 -39.06 -30.73 10.50
C LEU A 16 -37.70 -30.02 10.76
N THR A 17 -36.68 -30.83 10.99
CA THR A 17 -35.29 -30.44 11.08
C THR A 17 -34.44 -31.34 10.19
N ALA A 18 -33.33 -30.83 9.67
CA ALA A 18 -32.35 -31.57 8.88
C ALA A 18 -30.97 -31.28 9.39
N LYS A 19 -30.08 -32.25 9.38
CA LYS A 19 -28.69 -32.15 9.80
C LYS A 19 -27.72 -32.22 8.64
N SER A 20 -28.17 -32.70 7.51
CA SER A 20 -27.36 -32.85 6.30
C SER A 20 -28.17 -32.54 5.04
N ALA A 21 -27.48 -32.29 3.92
CA ALA A 21 -28.09 -32.10 2.62
C ALA A 21 -28.89 -33.36 2.17
N ASP A 22 -28.42 -34.55 2.52
CA ASP A 22 -29.12 -35.82 2.25
C ASP A 22 -30.44 -35.88 3.01
N ASP A 23 -30.51 -35.42 4.26
CA ASP A 23 -31.74 -35.38 5.03
C ASP A 23 -32.77 -34.46 4.36
N VAL A 24 -32.34 -33.29 3.87
CA VAL A 24 -33.22 -32.34 3.15
C VAL A 24 -33.79 -33.00 1.89
N GLU A 25 -32.97 -33.75 1.13
CA GLU A 25 -33.41 -34.42 -0.07
C GLU A 25 -34.37 -35.60 0.23
N GLN A 26 -34.13 -36.32 1.32
CA GLN A 26 -35.08 -37.35 1.78
C GLN A 26 -36.44 -36.78 2.18
N LEU A 27 -36.44 -35.66 2.90
CA LEU A 27 -37.67 -34.95 3.25
C LEU A 27 -38.41 -34.45 2.01
N ARG A 28 -37.68 -33.92 1.01
CA ARG A 28 -38.27 -33.54 -0.27
C ARG A 28 -38.92 -34.72 -0.99
N LEU A 29 -38.25 -35.87 -1.03
CA LEU A 29 -38.77 -37.07 -1.64
C LEU A 29 -39.98 -37.63 -0.89
N LYS A 30 -39.98 -37.60 0.45
CA LYS A 30 -41.08 -38.08 1.30
C LYS A 30 -42.35 -37.30 1.05
N TYR A 31 -42.27 -35.97 1.02
CA TYR A 31 -43.48 -35.13 0.95
C TYR A 31 -43.85 -34.65 -0.45
N LEU A 32 -42.88 -34.23 -1.27
CA LEU A 32 -43.14 -33.52 -2.54
C LEU A 32 -42.96 -34.36 -3.80
N SER A 33 -42.44 -35.60 -3.70
CA SER A 33 -42.25 -36.45 -4.88
C SER A 33 -43.59 -36.91 -5.49
N LYS A 34 -43.54 -37.46 -6.71
CA LYS A 34 -44.72 -38.03 -7.36
C LYS A 34 -45.42 -39.11 -6.54
N LYS A 35 -44.68 -39.83 -5.71
CA LYS A 35 -45.20 -40.86 -4.79
C LYS A 35 -45.23 -40.33 -3.33
N GLY A 36 -45.03 -39.06 -3.11
CA GLY A 36 -44.97 -38.47 -1.79
C GLY A 36 -46.35 -38.28 -1.17
N GLU A 37 -46.36 -38.04 0.15
CA GLU A 37 -47.56 -38.01 0.96
C GLU A 37 -48.56 -36.94 0.50
N ILE A 38 -48.09 -35.76 0.05
CA ILE A 38 -48.95 -34.67 -0.45
C ILE A 38 -49.66 -35.10 -1.77
N ASN A 39 -48.96 -35.82 -2.65
CA ASN A 39 -49.57 -36.31 -3.88
C ASN A 39 -50.54 -37.46 -3.62
N ALA A 40 -50.32 -38.26 -2.58
CA ALA A 40 -51.30 -39.28 -2.12
C ALA A 40 -52.61 -38.65 -1.67
N LEU A 41 -52.51 -37.54 -0.88
CA LEU A 41 -53.68 -36.76 -0.48
C LEU A 41 -54.42 -36.14 -1.67
N MET A 42 -53.75 -35.72 -2.72
CA MET A 42 -54.38 -35.24 -3.96
C MET A 42 -55.14 -36.37 -4.68
N GLY A 43 -54.68 -37.63 -4.56
CA GLY A 43 -55.43 -38.81 -5.04
C GLY A 43 -56.76 -39.00 -4.27
N GLU A 44 -56.72 -38.93 -2.92
CA GLU A 44 -57.90 -39.05 -2.05
C GLU A 44 -58.87 -37.87 -2.22
N PHE A 45 -58.39 -36.68 -2.55
CA PHE A 45 -59.15 -35.48 -2.83
C PHE A 45 -60.21 -35.66 -3.92
N ARG A 46 -60.00 -36.55 -4.87
CA ARG A 46 -60.97 -36.83 -5.94
C ARG A 46 -62.28 -37.42 -5.42
N ASN A 47 -62.24 -38.10 -4.27
CA ASN A 47 -63.39 -38.79 -3.65
C ASN A 47 -64.10 -37.94 -2.59
N VAL A 48 -63.71 -36.64 -2.41
CA VAL A 48 -64.32 -35.74 -1.45
C VAL A 48 -65.65 -35.15 -1.96
N ALA A 49 -66.63 -35.00 -1.10
CA ALA A 49 -67.94 -34.44 -1.43
C ALA A 49 -67.84 -32.96 -1.91
N ALA A 50 -68.71 -32.56 -2.83
CA ALA A 50 -68.57 -31.29 -3.57
C ALA A 50 -68.55 -30.03 -2.65
N ASP A 51 -69.27 -30.08 -1.52
CA ASP A 51 -69.36 -29.02 -0.50
C ASP A 51 -68.03 -28.81 0.26
N GLN A 52 -67.24 -29.87 0.44
CA GLN A 52 -65.97 -29.81 1.18
C GLN A 52 -64.72 -29.63 0.27
N LYS A 53 -64.88 -29.81 -1.05
CA LYS A 53 -63.77 -29.72 -2.00
C LYS A 53 -62.98 -28.41 -1.93
N LYS A 54 -63.68 -27.30 -1.77
CA LYS A 54 -63.06 -26.00 -1.71
C LYS A 54 -62.13 -25.85 -0.50
N VAL A 55 -62.59 -26.29 0.68
CA VAL A 55 -61.85 -26.19 1.97
C VAL A 55 -60.66 -27.16 1.95
N VAL A 56 -60.87 -28.40 1.54
CA VAL A 56 -59.82 -29.43 1.45
C VAL A 56 -58.72 -29.01 0.42
N GLY A 57 -59.13 -28.47 -0.73
CA GLY A 57 -58.18 -28.02 -1.77
C GLY A 57 -57.33 -26.87 -1.28
N MET A 58 -57.90 -25.92 -0.55
CA MET A 58 -57.13 -24.79 0.07
C MET A 58 -56.10 -25.34 1.08
N LYS A 59 -56.52 -26.28 1.94
CA LYS A 59 -55.61 -26.87 2.94
C LYS A 59 -54.48 -27.72 2.36
N ILE A 60 -54.74 -28.48 1.28
CA ILE A 60 -53.68 -29.19 0.59
C ILE A 60 -52.67 -28.26 -0.08
N ASN A 61 -53.16 -27.13 -0.60
CA ASN A 61 -52.28 -26.11 -1.20
C ASN A 61 -51.44 -25.39 -0.13
N GLU A 62 -52.02 -25.09 1.00
CA GLU A 62 -51.35 -24.55 2.20
C GLU A 62 -50.25 -25.48 2.68
N LEU A 63 -50.53 -26.77 2.83
CA LEU A 63 -49.54 -27.79 3.20
C LEU A 63 -48.40 -27.89 2.20
N LYS A 64 -48.71 -27.88 0.90
CA LYS A 64 -47.69 -27.93 -0.16
C LYS A 64 -46.76 -26.72 -0.10
N GLN A 65 -47.30 -25.51 0.06
CA GLN A 65 -46.49 -24.29 0.14
C GLN A 65 -45.64 -24.28 1.42
N LEU A 66 -46.20 -24.65 2.56
CA LEU A 66 -45.49 -24.71 3.82
C LEU A 66 -44.35 -25.69 3.80
N THR A 67 -44.59 -26.90 3.18
CA THR A 67 -43.53 -27.90 3.00
C THR A 67 -42.42 -27.41 2.09
N GLN A 68 -42.75 -26.74 0.98
CA GLN A 68 -41.75 -26.20 0.05
C GLN A 68 -40.90 -25.13 0.69
N ASN A 69 -41.52 -24.21 1.44
CA ASN A 69 -40.81 -23.16 2.13
C ASN A 69 -39.89 -23.75 3.21
N LYS A 70 -40.41 -24.70 4.02
CA LYS A 70 -39.60 -25.29 5.09
C LYS A 70 -38.37 -26.07 4.54
N ILE A 71 -38.50 -26.76 3.42
CA ILE A 71 -37.39 -27.45 2.76
C ILE A 71 -36.35 -26.44 2.24
N ASN A 72 -36.81 -25.34 1.66
CA ASN A 72 -35.91 -24.27 1.19
C ASN A 72 -35.16 -23.60 2.37
N ASP A 73 -35.86 -23.29 3.46
CA ASP A 73 -35.28 -22.70 4.67
C ASP A 73 -34.22 -23.63 5.27
N LEU A 74 -34.49 -24.94 5.35
CA LEU A 74 -33.54 -25.92 5.85
C LEU A 74 -32.30 -26.02 4.96
N LYS A 75 -32.49 -25.94 3.63
CA LYS A 75 -31.39 -25.93 2.66
C LYS A 75 -30.51 -24.67 2.84
N GLU A 76 -31.13 -23.50 2.94
CA GLU A 76 -30.43 -22.22 3.14
C GLU A 76 -29.66 -22.17 4.48
N GLN A 77 -30.25 -22.73 5.54
CA GLN A 77 -29.57 -22.85 6.85
C GLN A 77 -28.33 -23.73 6.79
N LEU A 78 -28.36 -24.85 6.03
CA LEU A 78 -27.22 -25.72 5.86
C LEU A 78 -26.12 -25.06 4.99
N GLU A 79 -26.48 -24.42 3.89
CA GLU A 79 -25.55 -23.67 3.04
C GLU A 79 -24.88 -22.52 3.80
N THR A 80 -25.62 -21.84 4.66
CA THR A 80 -25.07 -20.75 5.49
C THR A 80 -24.15 -21.27 6.59
N SER A 81 -24.42 -22.47 7.14
CA SER A 81 -23.57 -23.09 8.16
C SER A 81 -22.28 -23.66 7.57
N GLU A 82 -22.31 -24.17 6.33
CA GLU A 82 -21.12 -24.62 5.61
C GLU A 82 -20.23 -23.45 5.17
N ALA A 83 -20.83 -22.29 4.82
CA ALA A 83 -20.08 -21.07 4.47
C ALA A 83 -19.39 -20.39 5.68
N GLN A 84 -19.76 -20.74 6.91
CA GLN A 84 -19.11 -20.22 8.13
C GLN A 84 -17.95 -21.07 8.64
N SER A 85 -17.61 -22.16 8.01
CA SER A 85 -16.50 -23.03 8.40
C SER A 85 -15.22 -22.82 7.57
N ASP A 86 -14.90 -21.59 7.16
CA ASP A 86 -13.50 -21.21 7.00
C ASP A 86 -12.90 -21.12 8.41
N ASP A 87 -12.71 -22.27 9.03
CA ASP A 87 -11.99 -22.43 10.28
C ASP A 87 -10.51 -22.08 10.01
N ILE A 88 -10.25 -20.76 9.91
CA ILE A 88 -8.87 -20.28 9.99
C ILE A 88 -8.39 -20.70 11.37
N ASP A 89 -7.54 -21.71 11.41
CA ASP A 89 -6.91 -22.15 12.64
C ASP A 89 -6.06 -21.03 13.24
N LEU A 90 -6.67 -20.23 14.10
CA LEU A 90 -6.03 -19.12 14.80
C LEU A 90 -4.98 -19.60 15.82
N THR A 91 -4.87 -20.91 16.08
CA THR A 91 -3.84 -21.49 16.95
C THR A 91 -2.55 -21.79 16.18
N ARG A 92 -2.57 -21.76 14.85
CA ARG A 92 -1.36 -21.88 14.04
C ARG A 92 -0.40 -20.75 14.38
N THR A 93 0.79 -21.13 14.82
CA THR A 93 1.89 -20.18 14.97
C THR A 93 2.14 -19.51 13.63
N ALA A 94 2.08 -18.16 13.62
CA ALA A 94 2.46 -17.38 12.44
C ALA A 94 3.86 -17.83 11.99
N TYR A 95 4.01 -18.17 10.73
CA TYR A 95 5.33 -18.41 10.16
C TYR A 95 6.17 -17.16 10.39
N PRO A 96 7.30 -17.22 11.10
CA PRO A 96 8.12 -16.04 11.32
C PRO A 96 8.67 -15.61 9.96
N ILE A 97 8.02 -14.60 9.36
CA ILE A 97 8.56 -13.91 8.20
C ILE A 97 9.76 -13.11 8.73
N SER A 98 10.96 -13.52 8.37
CA SER A 98 12.16 -12.74 8.63
C SER A 98 12.04 -11.40 7.89
N LEU A 99 11.69 -10.34 8.62
CA LEU A 99 11.71 -9.01 8.07
C LEU A 99 13.16 -8.62 7.79
N GLY A 100 13.45 -8.22 6.56
CA GLY A 100 14.74 -7.64 6.21
C GLY A 100 14.99 -6.34 6.97
N THR A 101 16.26 -5.98 7.16
CA THR A 101 16.67 -4.71 7.76
C THR A 101 17.08 -3.71 6.68
N ARG A 102 16.89 -2.43 6.96
CA ARG A 102 17.39 -1.35 6.09
C ARG A 102 18.85 -1.06 6.43
N HIS A 103 19.64 -0.70 5.41
CA HIS A 103 21.00 -0.24 5.62
C HIS A 103 21.04 1.03 6.50
N PRO A 104 22.00 1.18 7.44
CA PRO A 104 22.08 2.36 8.31
C PRO A 104 22.05 3.69 7.56
N LEU A 105 22.75 3.82 6.45
CA LEU A 105 22.71 5.03 5.61
C LEU A 105 21.30 5.34 5.11
N THR A 106 20.51 4.33 4.77
CA THR A 106 19.12 4.52 4.34
C THR A 106 18.24 5.03 5.49
N LEU A 107 18.47 4.51 6.71
CA LEU A 107 17.75 4.97 7.90
C LEU A 107 18.03 6.44 8.18
N VAL A 108 19.33 6.81 8.25
CA VAL A 108 19.77 8.18 8.49
C VAL A 108 19.28 9.13 7.39
N LYS A 109 19.41 8.73 6.11
CA LYS A 109 18.90 9.52 4.99
C LYS A 109 17.40 9.80 5.12
N ASN A 110 16.61 8.76 5.43
CA ASN A 110 15.15 8.92 5.58
C ASN A 110 14.81 9.84 6.77
N GLU A 111 15.51 9.71 7.89
CA GLU A 111 15.34 10.59 9.05
C GLU A 111 15.61 12.05 8.69
N ILE A 112 16.71 12.34 7.97
CA ILE A 112 17.01 13.68 7.47
C ILE A 112 15.88 14.18 6.57
N ILE A 113 15.42 13.38 5.61
CA ILE A 113 14.33 13.74 4.71
C ILE A 113 13.05 14.07 5.48
N ASP A 114 12.69 13.27 6.47
CA ASP A 114 11.49 13.48 7.28
C ASP A 114 11.57 14.78 8.10
N ILE A 115 12.75 15.11 8.64
CA ILE A 115 12.97 16.37 9.35
C ILE A 115 12.75 17.56 8.41
N PHE A 116 13.40 17.56 7.24
CA PHE A 116 13.28 18.66 6.28
C PHE A 116 11.89 18.75 5.64
N ALA A 117 11.20 17.61 5.43
CA ALA A 117 9.82 17.61 4.94
C ALA A 117 8.88 18.35 5.92
N ARG A 118 9.05 18.18 7.23
CA ARG A 118 8.30 18.94 8.24
C ARG A 118 8.60 20.44 8.22
N MET A 119 9.77 20.84 7.72
CA MET A 119 10.14 22.24 7.50
C MET A 119 9.69 22.80 6.14
N GLY A 120 8.95 21.99 5.33
CA GLY A 120 8.40 22.39 4.05
C GLY A 120 9.35 22.25 2.86
N PHE A 121 10.41 21.44 2.99
CA PHE A 121 11.27 21.10 1.86
C PHE A 121 10.68 19.93 1.05
N THR A 122 10.73 20.04 -0.27
CA THR A 122 10.41 18.96 -1.20
C THR A 122 11.67 18.16 -1.51
N LEU A 123 11.50 16.87 -1.79
CA LEU A 123 12.59 15.99 -2.17
C LEU A 123 12.81 16.03 -3.68
N TYR A 124 14.06 16.21 -4.12
CA TYR A 124 14.47 16.05 -5.50
C TYR A 124 15.72 15.16 -5.59
N GLN A 125 15.74 14.28 -6.57
CA GLN A 125 16.88 13.40 -6.86
C GLN A 125 17.15 13.44 -8.35
N GLY A 126 18.27 14.00 -8.72
CA GLY A 126 18.75 14.07 -10.09
C GLY A 126 19.71 12.93 -10.47
N PRO A 127 20.33 13.02 -11.65
CA PRO A 127 21.22 11.99 -12.18
C PRO A 127 22.56 11.93 -11.44
N GLU A 128 23.10 10.72 -11.24
CA GLU A 128 24.45 10.51 -10.72
C GLU A 128 25.53 10.69 -11.82
N ILE A 129 25.17 10.39 -13.08
CA ILE A 129 25.99 10.67 -14.28
C ILE A 129 25.40 11.91 -14.91
N ASP A 130 26.21 12.93 -15.09
CA ASP A 130 25.75 14.24 -15.56
C ASP A 130 26.82 14.90 -16.43
N ASP A 131 26.50 16.03 -17.03
CA ASP A 131 27.44 16.83 -17.79
C ASP A 131 28.17 17.87 -16.92
N ASP A 132 29.30 18.35 -17.41
CA ASP A 132 30.05 19.42 -16.78
C ASP A 132 29.23 20.71 -16.64
N GLN A 133 28.27 20.95 -17.54
CA GLN A 133 27.41 22.11 -17.51
C GLN A 133 26.65 22.22 -16.18
N HIS A 134 26.02 21.13 -15.74
CA HIS A 134 25.22 21.12 -14.51
C HIS A 134 26.07 20.92 -13.26
N VAL A 135 27.17 20.12 -13.37
CA VAL A 135 27.99 19.83 -12.19
C VAL A 135 28.88 21.02 -11.83
N PHE A 136 29.37 21.80 -12.81
CA PHE A 136 30.33 22.85 -12.55
C PHE A 136 29.95 24.21 -13.13
N THR A 137 29.64 24.28 -14.42
CA THR A 137 29.51 25.56 -15.12
C THR A 137 28.34 26.39 -14.60
N MET A 138 27.17 25.80 -14.42
CA MET A 138 25.97 26.47 -13.86
C MET A 138 26.13 26.85 -12.41
N LEU A 139 27.03 26.21 -11.68
CA LEU A 139 27.37 26.54 -10.29
C LEU A 139 28.54 27.54 -10.21
N ASN A 140 28.92 28.14 -11.33
CA ASN A 140 29.91 29.21 -11.40
C ASN A 140 31.36 28.78 -11.07
N PHE A 141 31.68 27.48 -11.26
CA PHE A 141 33.06 27.02 -11.19
C PHE A 141 33.84 27.50 -12.40
N ALA A 142 35.01 28.07 -12.19
CA ALA A 142 35.90 28.50 -13.27
C ALA A 142 36.38 27.33 -14.11
N ALA A 143 36.70 27.54 -15.36
CA ALA A 143 37.15 26.46 -16.28
C ALA A 143 38.45 25.78 -15.84
N ASP A 144 39.29 26.48 -15.14
CA ASP A 144 40.59 26.06 -14.59
C ASP A 144 40.51 25.69 -13.08
N HIS A 145 39.30 25.55 -12.53
CA HIS A 145 39.12 25.18 -11.13
C HIS A 145 39.66 23.78 -10.83
N PRO A 146 40.43 23.58 -9.74
CA PRO A 146 41.07 22.28 -9.44
C PRO A 146 40.07 21.11 -9.33
N ALA A 147 38.86 21.35 -8.86
CA ALA A 147 37.80 20.31 -8.76
C ALA A 147 37.43 19.70 -10.13
N ARG A 148 37.73 20.37 -11.24
CA ARG A 148 37.53 19.85 -12.60
C ARG A 148 38.71 18.97 -13.07
N ASP A 149 39.73 18.79 -12.26
CA ASP A 149 40.89 17.96 -12.62
C ASP A 149 40.49 16.45 -12.57
N MET A 150 41.16 15.67 -13.41
CA MET A 150 41.03 14.21 -13.42
C MET A 150 41.43 13.55 -12.10
N GLN A 151 42.21 14.22 -11.29
CA GLN A 151 42.65 13.71 -9.98
C GLN A 151 41.50 13.69 -8.98
N ASP A 152 40.50 14.58 -9.12
CA ASP A 152 39.41 14.74 -8.18
C ASP A 152 38.05 14.29 -8.74
N THR A 153 37.91 14.17 -10.07
CA THR A 153 36.62 13.87 -10.72
C THR A 153 36.73 12.62 -11.61
N PHE A 154 35.70 11.75 -11.55
CA PHE A 154 35.55 10.63 -12.44
C PHE A 154 34.84 11.02 -13.73
N PHE A 155 35.57 11.07 -14.84
CA PHE A 155 35.00 11.27 -16.17
C PHE A 155 34.54 9.95 -16.78
N VAL A 156 33.30 9.89 -17.26
CA VAL A 156 32.77 8.77 -18.03
C VAL A 156 33.15 8.95 -19.51
N GLU A 157 32.96 10.17 -20.00
CA GLU A 157 33.36 10.53 -21.39
C GLU A 157 33.95 11.93 -21.39
N ARG A 158 35.05 12.10 -22.07
CA ARG A 158 35.67 13.40 -22.30
C ARG A 158 35.45 13.88 -23.72
N SER A 159 34.99 15.09 -23.85
CA SER A 159 34.89 15.74 -25.16
C SER A 159 36.29 15.91 -25.77
N ASN A 160 36.42 15.57 -27.03
CA ASN A 160 37.63 15.84 -27.83
C ASN A 160 37.73 17.30 -28.26
N THR A 161 36.80 18.15 -27.85
CA THR A 161 36.77 19.58 -28.17
C THR A 161 37.26 20.41 -26.98
N MET A 162 37.57 21.70 -27.21
CA MET A 162 37.89 22.66 -26.15
C MET A 162 36.66 23.01 -25.27
N ASP A 163 35.47 22.54 -25.64
CA ASP A 163 34.26 22.76 -24.91
C ASP A 163 34.09 21.76 -23.77
N VAL A 164 34.56 22.14 -22.59
CA VAL A 164 34.50 21.30 -21.39
C VAL A 164 33.08 21.00 -20.95
N THR A 165 32.10 21.78 -21.33
CA THR A 165 30.68 21.61 -20.94
C THR A 165 30.08 20.31 -21.48
N LYS A 166 30.72 19.72 -22.48
CA LYS A 166 30.34 18.42 -23.11
C LYS A 166 30.96 17.19 -22.42
N ASN A 167 31.77 17.38 -21.40
CA ASN A 167 32.28 16.25 -20.62
C ASN A 167 31.14 15.60 -19.84
N VAL A 168 31.13 14.26 -19.82
CA VAL A 168 30.22 13.46 -19.02
C VAL A 168 31.00 12.87 -17.85
N LEU A 169 30.48 13.02 -16.65
CA LEU A 169 31.19 12.69 -15.42
C LEU A 169 30.24 12.15 -14.33
N LEU A 170 30.82 11.54 -13.31
CA LEU A 170 30.12 11.25 -12.07
C LEU A 170 30.11 12.49 -11.20
N ARG A 171 28.95 12.89 -10.72
CA ARG A 171 28.80 14.10 -9.90
C ARG A 171 29.66 14.06 -8.63
N SER A 172 30.37 15.12 -8.35
CA SER A 172 31.23 15.27 -7.18
C SER A 172 30.52 15.87 -5.95
N HIS A 173 29.30 16.33 -6.13
CA HIS A 173 28.38 16.90 -5.11
C HIS A 173 26.94 16.78 -5.60
N THR A 174 25.97 17.06 -4.72
CA THR A 174 24.54 17.05 -5.06
C THR A 174 24.00 18.39 -5.52
N SER A 175 24.83 19.42 -5.63
CA SER A 175 24.43 20.75 -6.11
C SER A 175 24.02 20.73 -7.60
N ASN A 176 24.42 19.71 -8.39
CA ASN A 176 23.88 19.52 -9.74
C ASN A 176 22.37 19.35 -9.72
N ASP A 177 21.82 18.68 -8.68
CA ASP A 177 20.39 18.49 -8.50
C ASP A 177 19.69 19.85 -8.28
N GLU A 178 20.36 20.78 -7.56
CA GLU A 178 19.85 22.15 -7.37
C GLU A 178 19.85 22.93 -8.69
N ALA A 179 20.88 22.77 -9.52
CA ALA A 179 20.97 23.39 -10.84
C ALA A 179 19.86 22.88 -11.76
N HIS A 180 19.62 21.57 -11.82
CA HIS A 180 18.51 20.98 -12.57
C HIS A 180 17.15 21.47 -12.04
N TYR A 181 16.97 21.53 -10.73
CA TYR A 181 15.72 21.97 -10.12
C TYR A 181 15.41 23.43 -10.46
N MET A 182 16.40 24.33 -10.29
CA MET A 182 16.26 25.76 -10.63
C MET A 182 16.04 26.01 -12.11
N SER A 183 16.52 25.13 -12.99
CA SER A 183 16.30 25.26 -14.44
C SER A 183 14.85 25.00 -14.86
N THR A 184 14.08 24.33 -14.00
CA THR A 184 12.70 23.89 -14.31
C THR A 184 11.64 24.44 -13.37
N HIS A 185 12.04 25.10 -12.27
CA HIS A 185 11.13 25.61 -11.24
C HIS A 185 11.42 27.09 -10.92
N GLU A 186 10.36 27.86 -10.80
CA GLU A 186 10.43 29.25 -10.36
C GLU A 186 10.34 29.37 -8.83
N PRO A 187 10.99 30.37 -8.22
CA PRO A 187 10.81 30.65 -6.80
C PRO A 187 9.33 30.96 -6.43
N PRO A 188 8.89 30.55 -5.19
CA PRO A 188 9.71 30.12 -4.08
C PRO A 188 10.16 28.66 -4.20
N ILE A 189 11.43 28.39 -3.84
CA ILE A 189 12.02 27.05 -3.88
C ILE A 189 12.45 26.65 -2.47
N ARG A 190 12.06 25.47 -2.04
CA ARG A 190 12.61 24.77 -0.88
C ARG A 190 12.79 23.32 -1.27
N VAL A 191 14.01 22.95 -1.61
CA VAL A 191 14.32 21.60 -2.09
C VAL A 191 15.45 20.98 -1.31
N LEU A 192 15.36 19.69 -1.07
CA LEU A 192 16.38 18.84 -0.45
C LEU A 192 16.88 17.85 -1.49
N CYS A 193 18.20 17.80 -1.68
CA CYS A 193 18.87 16.99 -2.70
C CYS A 193 19.79 15.95 -2.04
N PRO A 194 19.27 14.81 -1.55
CA PRO A 194 20.09 13.75 -1.01
C PRO A 194 20.57 12.82 -2.13
N GLY A 195 21.86 12.53 -2.15
CA GLY A 195 22.38 11.65 -3.19
C GLY A 195 23.75 11.07 -2.88
N ARG A 196 24.16 10.11 -3.72
CA ARG A 196 25.52 9.61 -3.75
C ARG A 196 26.37 10.54 -4.62
N VAL A 197 27.59 10.78 -4.18
CA VAL A 197 28.57 11.62 -4.87
C VAL A 197 29.90 10.88 -4.97
N TYR A 198 30.73 11.25 -5.92
CA TYR A 198 31.92 10.53 -6.30
C TYR A 198 33.11 11.46 -6.38
N ARG A 199 34.21 11.07 -5.75
CA ARG A 199 35.48 11.80 -5.82
C ARG A 199 36.62 10.81 -6.03
N ASN A 200 37.50 11.14 -6.94
CA ASN A 200 38.65 10.29 -7.27
C ASN A 200 39.76 10.45 -6.22
N GLU A 201 39.43 10.11 -4.98
CA GLU A 201 40.34 10.17 -3.84
C GLU A 201 40.90 8.79 -3.51
N ALA A 202 42.10 8.77 -2.94
CA ALA A 202 42.71 7.54 -2.46
C ALA A 202 41.88 6.93 -1.34
N ILE A 203 41.47 5.68 -1.50
CA ILE A 203 40.68 4.97 -0.50
C ILE A 203 41.50 4.75 0.78
N SER A 204 40.92 5.12 1.92
CA SER A 204 41.53 4.95 3.24
C SER A 204 40.45 4.53 4.27
N ALA A 205 40.86 4.35 5.51
CA ALA A 205 39.90 4.08 6.59
C ALA A 205 38.91 5.26 6.85
N ARG A 206 39.17 6.44 6.33
CA ARG A 206 38.40 7.66 6.57
C ARG A 206 37.81 8.28 5.30
N ALA A 207 38.26 7.86 4.12
CA ALA A 207 37.84 8.39 2.83
C ALA A 207 37.55 7.26 1.86
N HIS A 208 36.48 7.38 1.12
CA HIS A 208 36.10 6.47 0.04
C HIS A 208 35.83 7.27 -1.24
N CYS A 209 36.00 6.62 -2.38
CA CYS A 209 35.77 7.25 -3.69
C CYS A 209 34.29 7.61 -3.95
N PHE A 210 33.36 7.18 -3.11
CA PHE A 210 31.97 7.64 -3.08
C PHE A 210 31.48 7.82 -1.64
N PHE A 211 30.58 8.74 -1.43
CA PHE A 211 29.90 8.96 -0.17
C PHE A 211 28.51 9.54 -0.42
N HIS A 212 27.75 9.78 0.65
CA HIS A 212 26.43 10.37 0.54
C HIS A 212 26.45 11.80 1.06
N GLN A 213 25.79 12.68 0.33
CA GLN A 213 25.65 14.08 0.64
C GLN A 213 24.17 14.45 0.67
N VAL A 214 23.81 15.41 1.48
CA VAL A 214 22.47 15.99 1.51
C VAL A 214 22.65 17.51 1.45
N GLU A 215 22.15 18.12 0.40
CA GLU A 215 22.14 19.55 0.22
C GLU A 215 20.71 20.07 0.23
N GLY A 216 20.55 21.33 0.65
CA GLY A 216 19.25 21.98 0.69
C GLY A 216 19.33 23.39 0.14
N LEU A 217 18.42 23.70 -0.77
CA LEU A 217 18.29 25.02 -1.38
C LEU A 217 17.00 25.69 -0.92
N TYR A 218 17.10 26.93 -0.45
CA TYR A 218 15.96 27.75 -0.09
C TYR A 218 16.05 29.12 -0.78
N VAL A 219 15.17 29.39 -1.70
CA VAL A 219 15.06 30.64 -2.46
C VAL A 219 13.65 31.20 -2.28
N ASP A 220 13.54 32.36 -1.69
CA ASP A 220 12.26 33.06 -1.50
C ASP A 220 12.51 34.57 -1.26
N LYS A 221 11.42 35.34 -1.29
CA LYS A 221 11.49 36.77 -0.90
C LYS A 221 11.78 36.90 0.60
N ASN A 222 12.66 37.83 0.95
CA ASN A 222 13.05 38.16 2.34
C ASN A 222 13.74 37.03 3.12
N VAL A 223 14.28 36.01 2.44
CA VAL A 223 15.13 35.01 3.09
C VAL A 223 16.43 35.68 3.56
N SER A 224 16.83 35.39 4.78
CA SER A 224 17.97 35.97 5.45
C SER A 224 18.91 34.91 6.03
N PHE A 225 20.11 35.36 6.45
CA PHE A 225 21.04 34.48 7.16
C PHE A 225 20.46 33.94 8.49
N THR A 226 19.49 34.62 9.06
CA THR A 226 18.77 34.15 10.25
C THR A 226 17.95 32.93 9.95
N ASP A 227 17.33 32.85 8.77
CA ASP A 227 16.57 31.67 8.33
C ASP A 227 17.48 30.45 8.15
N LEU A 228 18.68 30.64 7.55
CA LEU A 228 19.69 29.60 7.47
C LEU A 228 20.07 29.06 8.86
N LYS A 229 20.36 29.96 9.80
CA LYS A 229 20.68 29.59 11.19
C LYS A 229 19.54 28.80 11.84
N GLN A 230 18.31 29.24 11.64
CA GLN A 230 17.14 28.62 12.24
C GLN A 230 16.92 27.19 11.66
N VAL A 231 17.04 27.05 10.35
CA VAL A 231 16.91 25.73 9.68
C VAL A 231 17.97 24.75 10.20
N LEU A 232 19.24 25.20 10.23
CA LEU A 232 20.35 24.37 10.72
C LEU A 232 20.20 23.98 12.19
N LEU A 233 19.76 24.94 13.04
CA LEU A 233 19.55 24.68 14.46
C LEU A 233 18.38 23.71 14.69
N THR A 234 17.28 23.90 13.97
CA THR A 234 16.12 22.99 14.04
C THR A 234 16.51 21.59 13.61
N PHE A 235 17.18 21.45 12.47
CA PHE A 235 17.70 20.16 12.00
C PHE A 235 18.62 19.50 13.04
N ALA A 236 19.60 20.23 13.56
CA ALA A 236 20.54 19.67 14.52
C ALA A 236 19.86 19.20 15.82
N ARG A 237 18.87 19.93 16.31
CA ARG A 237 18.12 19.54 17.51
C ARG A 237 17.21 18.35 17.29
N GLU A 238 16.55 18.27 16.15
CA GLU A 238 15.71 17.12 15.84
C GLU A 238 16.54 15.86 15.60
N MET A 239 17.68 15.98 14.93
CA MET A 239 18.54 14.86 14.60
C MET A 239 19.37 14.35 15.80
N PHE A 240 19.87 15.26 16.67
CA PHE A 240 20.84 14.93 17.70
C PHE A 240 20.36 15.24 19.13
N GLY A 241 19.13 15.72 19.29
CA GLY A 241 18.52 16.02 20.58
C GLY A 241 18.43 17.52 20.89
N ALA A 242 17.47 17.87 21.74
CA ALA A 242 17.06 19.25 22.02
C ALA A 242 18.20 20.16 22.60
N ASP A 243 19.14 19.55 23.31
CA ASP A 243 20.27 20.28 23.94
C ASP A 243 21.44 20.53 22.96
N THR A 244 21.31 20.12 21.70
CA THR A 244 22.36 20.28 20.69
C THR A 244 22.63 21.74 20.41
N LYS A 245 23.92 22.12 20.49
CA LYS A 245 24.44 23.47 20.20
C LYS A 245 25.19 23.43 18.88
N ILE A 246 24.85 24.35 17.98
CA ILE A 246 25.59 24.57 16.73
C ILE A 246 26.53 25.76 16.87
N ARG A 247 27.68 25.68 16.22
CA ARG A 247 28.64 26.77 16.10
C ARG A 247 28.86 27.11 14.63
N LEU A 248 28.50 28.30 14.23
CA LEU A 248 28.74 28.82 12.88
C LEU A 248 30.04 29.61 12.87
N ARG A 249 30.83 29.43 11.82
CA ARG A 249 32.08 30.14 11.58
C ARG A 249 32.08 30.69 10.16
N PRO A 250 32.57 31.92 9.92
CA PRO A 250 32.83 32.37 8.56
C PRO A 250 33.81 31.42 7.88
N SER A 251 33.53 31.07 6.62
CA SER A 251 34.44 30.32 5.77
C SER A 251 34.31 30.85 4.34
N TYR A 252 35.38 30.74 3.60
CA TYR A 252 35.41 31.09 2.19
C TYR A 252 35.54 29.82 1.36
N PHE A 253 34.73 29.73 0.35
CA PHE A 253 34.87 28.74 -0.73
C PHE A 253 35.32 29.51 -1.97
N PRO A 254 36.46 29.10 -2.58
CA PRO A 254 36.96 29.74 -3.79
C PRO A 254 36.01 29.60 -4.95
#